data_aec5302af25b46580b57792d0d43e869
#
_entry.id   aec5302af25b46580b57792d0d43e869
#
_cell.length_a   1.000
_cell.length_b   1.000
_cell.length_c   1.000
_cell.angle_alpha   90.00
_cell.angle_beta   90.00
_cell.angle_gamma   90.00
#
_symmetry.space_group_name_H-M   'P 1'
#
loop_
_entity.id
_entity.type
_entity.pdbx_description
1 polymer ?
#
loop_
_entity_poly.entity_id
_entity_poly.type
_entity_poly.pdbx_seq_one_letter_code
_entity_poly.pdbx_strand_id
1 'polypeptide(L)'
;MMSESMRYQRKLIGVEKKLGFLYVPAEVRAMLPNENAEVKVLLPGENKPKIKSYNSDHNRIFGFTPFYRKYNLAAGDMISVEVSLDLITISLEEKAKIEDSEEKEDENFIDISGLSSQSKGNIGEDRVKEIILLYSQGLLNVYKPVIDDRGIDLIVLKEKIYNPIYIQVKTRFNVHKRNRLILTINGNTFKSHHSYYVIGLSFNQEKMEMDENILFIPSKEIPELASQLSDGSWRVTVSLTNGKTTGKYKKYFVSKEELVNRLLERIDLVNEIVN
;
A
#
# COMPACT_ATOMS: atom_id res chain seq x y z
N MET A 1 -29.84 36.42 -16.10
CA MET A 1 -29.92 34.99 -16.40
C MET A 1 -29.75 34.26 -15.09
N MET A 2 -30.80 33.58 -14.57
CA MET A 2 -30.65 32.71 -13.42
C MET A 2 -29.83 31.51 -13.87
N SER A 3 -28.69 31.27 -13.24
CA SER A 3 -27.90 30.06 -13.49
C SER A 3 -28.72 28.87 -13.00
N GLU A 4 -29.12 27.98 -13.90
CA GLU A 4 -29.73 26.72 -13.50
C GLU A 4 -28.75 25.98 -12.57
N SER A 5 -29.15 25.72 -11.33
CA SER A 5 -28.45 24.85 -10.42
C SER A 5 -29.38 23.75 -9.97
N MET A 6 -28.86 22.55 -9.77
CA MET A 6 -29.59 21.41 -9.23
C MET A 6 -28.96 20.97 -7.94
N ARG A 7 -29.80 20.67 -6.93
CA ARG A 7 -29.37 20.26 -5.60
C ARG A 7 -29.85 18.86 -5.30
N TYR A 8 -28.96 18.03 -4.76
CA TYR A 8 -29.32 16.72 -4.25
C TYR A 8 -28.65 16.44 -2.90
N GLN A 9 -29.25 15.54 -2.16
CA GLN A 9 -28.69 15.02 -0.91
C GLN A 9 -28.02 13.69 -1.21
N ARG A 10 -26.83 13.49 -0.67
CA ARG A 10 -26.08 12.24 -0.82
C ARG A 10 -25.84 11.61 0.54
N LYS A 11 -26.41 10.43 0.76
CA LYS A 11 -26.04 9.56 1.86
C LYS A 11 -24.76 8.83 1.48
N LEU A 12 -23.67 9.09 2.18
CA LEU A 12 -22.37 8.50 1.90
C LEU A 12 -22.37 7.00 2.14
N ILE A 13 -21.73 6.26 1.27
CA ILE A 13 -21.53 4.81 1.42
C ILE A 13 -20.06 4.50 1.68
N GLY A 14 -19.78 3.35 2.32
CA GLY A 14 -18.42 2.97 2.71
C GLY A 14 -17.42 2.92 1.57
N VAL A 15 -17.90 2.60 0.36
CA VAL A 15 -17.06 2.56 -0.85
C VAL A 15 -16.64 3.96 -1.30
N GLU A 16 -17.48 4.98 -1.19
CA GLU A 16 -17.14 6.38 -1.52
C GLU A 16 -16.03 6.89 -0.61
N LYS A 17 -16.20 6.69 0.70
CA LYS A 17 -15.17 7.04 1.68
C LYS A 17 -13.86 6.28 1.41
N LYS A 18 -13.95 4.98 1.17
CA LYS A 18 -12.79 4.10 0.98
C LYS A 18 -11.98 4.45 -0.27
N LEU A 19 -12.65 4.80 -1.37
CA LEU A 19 -12.03 5.09 -2.66
C LEU A 19 -11.87 6.60 -2.93
N GLY A 20 -12.37 7.46 -2.03
CA GLY A 20 -12.21 8.90 -2.11
C GLY A 20 -12.94 9.54 -3.29
N PHE A 21 -14.12 9.04 -3.64
CA PHE A 21 -14.95 9.63 -4.69
C PHE A 21 -16.32 10.05 -4.17
N LEU A 22 -16.97 10.95 -4.89
CA LEU A 22 -18.38 11.32 -4.75
C LEU A 22 -19.15 10.79 -5.96
N TYR A 23 -20.21 10.02 -5.74
CA TYR A 23 -21.09 9.54 -6.80
C TYR A 23 -22.03 10.62 -7.27
N VAL A 24 -22.21 10.72 -8.60
CA VAL A 24 -23.12 11.67 -9.27
C VAL A 24 -24.38 10.93 -9.71
N PRO A 25 -25.54 11.22 -9.13
CA PRO A 25 -26.79 10.60 -9.51
C PRO A 25 -27.30 11.07 -10.88
N ALA A 26 -28.18 10.28 -11.49
CA ALA A 26 -28.64 10.49 -12.87
C ALA A 26 -29.25 11.88 -13.11
N GLU A 27 -29.95 12.41 -12.12
CA GLU A 27 -30.70 13.65 -12.22
C GLU A 27 -29.82 14.87 -12.51
N VAL A 28 -28.55 14.86 -12.06
CA VAL A 28 -27.65 16.01 -12.19
C VAL A 28 -26.57 15.81 -13.26
N ARG A 29 -26.54 14.65 -13.92
CA ARG A 29 -25.49 14.34 -14.92
C ARG A 29 -25.52 15.25 -16.14
N ALA A 30 -26.73 15.71 -16.51
CA ALA A 30 -26.88 16.64 -17.64
C ALA A 30 -26.16 17.98 -17.44
N MET A 31 -25.79 18.30 -16.19
CA MET A 31 -25.02 19.51 -15.85
C MET A 31 -23.50 19.29 -15.81
N LEU A 32 -23.05 18.07 -16.04
CA LEU A 32 -21.65 17.71 -16.05
C LEU A 32 -21.18 17.34 -17.48
N PRO A 33 -19.87 17.39 -17.76
CA PRO A 33 -19.34 16.95 -19.05
C PRO A 33 -19.73 15.51 -19.39
N ASN A 34 -19.99 15.24 -20.66
CA ASN A 34 -20.31 13.89 -21.15
C ASN A 34 -19.08 12.99 -21.26
N GLU A 35 -17.91 13.52 -21.06
CA GLU A 35 -16.62 12.81 -21.10
C GLU A 35 -15.83 13.06 -19.80
N ASN A 36 -14.74 12.32 -19.64
CA ASN A 36 -13.84 12.50 -18.50
C ASN A 36 -13.25 13.91 -18.51
N ALA A 37 -13.42 14.66 -17.44
CA ALA A 37 -13.06 16.06 -17.36
C ALA A 37 -12.62 16.49 -15.95
N GLU A 38 -12.04 17.68 -15.88
CA GLU A 38 -11.80 18.36 -14.62
C GLU A 38 -13.02 19.23 -14.26
N VAL A 39 -13.45 19.16 -13.01
CA VAL A 39 -14.57 19.95 -12.47
C VAL A 39 -14.13 20.76 -11.27
N LYS A 40 -14.71 21.95 -11.10
CA LYS A 40 -14.45 22.80 -9.94
C LYS A 40 -15.37 22.43 -8.81
N VAL A 41 -14.82 22.17 -7.63
CA VAL A 41 -15.57 21.81 -6.44
C VAL A 41 -15.23 22.76 -5.29
N LEU A 42 -16.23 23.42 -4.73
CA LEU A 42 -16.12 24.22 -3.52
C LEU A 42 -16.51 23.38 -2.32
N LEU A 43 -15.58 23.21 -1.42
CA LEU A 43 -15.78 22.43 -0.20
C LEU A 43 -16.21 23.34 0.98
N PRO A 44 -16.90 22.82 1.99
CA PRO A 44 -17.28 23.58 3.17
C PRO A 44 -16.07 24.28 3.81
N GLY A 45 -16.25 25.55 4.21
CA GLY A 45 -15.19 26.35 4.83
C GLY A 45 -14.05 26.79 3.91
N GLU A 46 -14.10 26.49 2.62
CA GLU A 46 -13.11 26.94 1.65
C GLU A 46 -13.63 28.16 0.85
N ASN A 47 -12.76 29.14 0.60
CA ASN A 47 -13.09 30.35 -0.16
C ASN A 47 -12.74 30.24 -1.65
N LYS A 48 -12.08 29.14 -2.07
CA LYS A 48 -11.67 28.91 -3.46
C LYS A 48 -12.03 27.48 -3.87
N PRO A 49 -12.59 27.28 -5.08
CA PRO A 49 -12.86 25.96 -5.59
C PRO A 49 -11.57 25.19 -5.88
N LYS A 50 -11.60 23.88 -5.66
CA LYS A 50 -10.55 22.93 -6.02
C LYS A 50 -10.91 22.22 -7.31
N ILE A 51 -9.92 21.95 -8.13
CA ILE A 51 -10.06 21.13 -9.34
C ILE A 51 -10.06 19.68 -8.93
N LYS A 52 -11.04 18.92 -9.42
CA LYS A 52 -11.18 17.47 -9.20
C LYS A 52 -11.48 16.74 -10.48
N SER A 53 -11.07 15.48 -10.58
CA SER A 53 -11.29 14.65 -11.76
C SER A 53 -12.68 14.03 -11.73
N TYR A 54 -13.47 14.28 -12.77
CA TYR A 54 -14.75 13.62 -13.05
C TYR A 54 -14.55 12.48 -14.06
N ASN A 55 -15.06 11.30 -13.71
CA ASN A 55 -15.11 10.14 -14.60
C ASN A 55 -16.57 9.91 -15.02
N SER A 56 -16.86 10.13 -16.30
CA SER A 56 -18.20 10.01 -16.88
C SER A 56 -18.66 8.55 -16.99
N ASP A 57 -17.77 7.60 -17.25
CA ASP A 57 -18.10 6.17 -17.39
C ASP A 57 -18.67 5.58 -16.10
N HIS A 58 -18.16 6.06 -14.97
CA HIS A 58 -18.57 5.59 -13.64
C HIS A 58 -19.40 6.61 -12.87
N ASN A 59 -19.61 7.80 -13.41
CA ASN A 59 -20.33 8.92 -12.76
C ASN A 59 -19.76 9.23 -11.38
N ARG A 60 -18.44 9.46 -11.29
CA ARG A 60 -17.71 9.67 -10.04
C ARG A 60 -16.78 10.87 -10.14
N ILE A 61 -16.76 11.68 -9.10
CA ILE A 61 -15.80 12.75 -8.93
C ILE A 61 -14.79 12.28 -7.88
N PHE A 62 -13.51 12.23 -8.22
CA PHE A 62 -12.45 11.73 -7.35
C PHE A 62 -11.77 12.85 -6.54
N GLY A 63 -10.97 12.46 -5.53
CA GLY A 63 -10.19 13.39 -4.70
C GLY A 63 -10.93 13.91 -3.46
N PHE A 64 -11.88 13.13 -2.93
CA PHE A 64 -12.65 13.49 -1.72
C PHE A 64 -12.09 12.90 -0.42
N THR A 65 -11.06 12.07 -0.47
CA THR A 65 -10.47 11.48 0.75
C THR A 65 -10.09 12.53 1.81
N PRO A 66 -9.41 13.67 1.47
CA PRO A 66 -9.11 14.69 2.46
C PRO A 66 -10.36 15.34 3.06
N PHE A 67 -11.39 15.58 2.24
CA PHE A 67 -12.66 16.13 2.68
C PHE A 67 -13.37 15.19 3.66
N TYR A 68 -13.49 13.90 3.31
CA TYR A 68 -14.14 12.93 4.19
C TYR A 68 -13.41 12.75 5.52
N ARG A 69 -12.10 12.91 5.53
CA ARG A 69 -11.30 12.89 6.75
C ARG A 69 -11.48 14.16 7.57
N LYS A 70 -11.31 15.33 6.93
CA LYS A 70 -11.40 16.63 7.60
C LYS A 70 -12.70 16.81 8.39
N TYR A 71 -13.81 16.30 7.88
CA TYR A 71 -15.11 16.40 8.53
C TYR A 71 -15.56 15.09 9.20
N ASN A 72 -14.61 14.16 9.43
CA ASN A 72 -14.83 12.85 10.05
C ASN A 72 -16.10 12.13 9.54
N LEU A 73 -16.38 12.26 8.23
CA LEU A 73 -17.58 11.71 7.63
C LEU A 73 -17.53 10.19 7.57
N ALA A 74 -18.60 9.53 7.97
CA ALA A 74 -18.74 8.07 7.96
C ALA A 74 -19.77 7.61 6.90
N ALA A 75 -19.80 6.31 6.64
CA ALA A 75 -20.90 5.73 5.88
C ALA A 75 -22.22 5.96 6.63
N GLY A 76 -23.20 6.48 5.93
CA GLY A 76 -24.50 6.88 6.51
C GLY A 76 -24.67 8.38 6.69
N ASP A 77 -23.60 9.16 6.75
CA ASP A 77 -23.68 10.61 6.85
C ASP A 77 -24.24 11.23 5.57
N MET A 78 -24.96 12.34 5.75
CA MET A 78 -25.61 13.07 4.67
C MET A 78 -24.81 14.33 4.32
N ILE A 79 -24.60 14.54 3.04
CA ILE A 79 -24.05 15.78 2.49
C ILE A 79 -25.01 16.34 1.46
N SER A 80 -25.07 17.66 1.35
CA SER A 80 -25.81 18.34 0.31
C SER A 80 -24.86 18.78 -0.80
N VAL A 81 -25.22 18.50 -2.03
CA VAL A 81 -24.43 18.81 -3.22
C VAL A 81 -25.27 19.66 -4.16
N GLU A 82 -24.79 20.84 -4.50
CA GLU A 82 -25.38 21.73 -5.51
C GLU A 82 -24.47 21.76 -6.73
N VAL A 83 -25.04 21.42 -7.87
CA VAL A 83 -24.33 21.39 -9.16
C VAL A 83 -24.82 22.52 -10.02
N SER A 84 -23.92 23.35 -10.50
CA SER A 84 -24.14 24.35 -11.54
C SER A 84 -23.19 24.07 -12.73
N LEU A 85 -23.36 24.76 -13.84
CA LEU A 85 -22.56 24.54 -15.07
C LEU A 85 -21.04 24.63 -14.83
N ASP A 86 -20.61 25.50 -13.91
CA ASP A 86 -19.18 25.80 -13.71
C ASP A 86 -18.64 25.42 -12.34
N LEU A 87 -19.54 25.04 -11.39
CA LEU A 87 -19.14 24.84 -10.00
C LEU A 87 -20.05 23.81 -9.31
N ILE A 88 -19.44 22.94 -8.56
CA ILE A 88 -20.10 22.02 -7.64
C ILE A 88 -19.82 22.51 -6.23
N THR A 89 -20.86 22.79 -5.47
CA THR A 89 -20.75 23.23 -4.08
C THR A 89 -21.21 22.12 -3.13
N ILE A 90 -20.41 21.82 -2.13
CA ILE A 90 -20.72 20.82 -1.11
C ILE A 90 -21.00 21.54 0.21
N SER A 91 -22.06 21.15 0.88
CA SER A 91 -22.40 21.59 2.23
C SER A 91 -22.73 20.40 3.13
N LEU A 92 -22.42 20.56 4.42
CA LEU A 92 -22.72 19.57 5.45
C LEU A 92 -24.10 19.84 6.05
N GLU A 93 -24.86 18.80 6.35
CA GLU A 93 -26.07 18.94 7.15
C GLU A 93 -25.73 19.05 8.65
N GLU A 94 -26.60 19.69 9.43
CA GLU A 94 -26.35 20.14 10.83
C GLU A 94 -25.84 19.07 11.82
N LYS A 95 -25.83 17.80 11.45
CA LYS A 95 -25.29 16.72 12.30
C LYS A 95 -23.77 16.52 12.20
N ALA A 96 -23.13 17.11 11.21
CA ALA A 96 -21.67 17.13 11.12
C ALA A 96 -21.14 18.43 11.74
N LYS A 97 -21.46 18.69 13.02
CA LYS A 97 -20.75 19.74 13.77
C LYS A 97 -19.28 19.36 13.84
N ILE A 98 -18.46 20.31 13.41
CA ILE A 98 -17.04 20.34 13.73
C ILE A 98 -16.99 20.21 15.26
N GLU A 99 -16.64 19.05 15.78
CA GLU A 99 -15.90 19.06 17.03
C GLU A 99 -14.59 19.76 16.66
N ASP A 100 -14.39 20.97 17.22
CA ASP A 100 -13.09 21.59 17.35
C ASP A 100 -12.24 20.71 18.32
N SER A 101 -12.05 19.46 17.93
CA SER A 101 -10.83 18.79 18.26
C SER A 101 -9.80 19.52 17.41
N GLU A 102 -8.89 20.26 18.06
CA GLU A 102 -7.58 20.54 17.49
C GLU A 102 -7.17 19.24 16.80
N GLU A 103 -7.48 19.13 15.48
CA GLU A 103 -6.85 18.13 14.65
C GLU A 103 -5.37 18.45 14.76
N LYS A 104 -4.69 17.74 15.65
CA LYS A 104 -3.32 17.41 15.35
C LYS A 104 -3.44 16.78 13.98
N GLU A 105 -3.17 17.57 12.93
CA GLU A 105 -2.79 17.02 11.63
C GLU A 105 -1.89 15.88 12.01
N ASP A 106 -2.24 14.67 11.61
CA ASP A 106 -1.39 13.53 11.86
C ASP A 106 -0.12 13.87 11.09
N GLU A 107 0.81 14.57 11.76
CA GLU A 107 2.05 15.14 11.21
C GLU A 107 2.88 14.06 10.52
N ASN A 108 2.43 12.83 10.67
CA ASN A 108 3.08 11.62 10.16
C ASN A 108 2.45 11.03 8.90
N PHE A 109 1.37 11.62 8.33
CA PHE A 109 0.86 11.10 7.06
C PHE A 109 1.76 11.49 5.91
N ILE A 110 2.47 10.51 5.35
CA ILE A 110 3.31 10.70 4.17
C ILE A 110 2.54 10.22 2.94
N ASP A 111 2.25 11.15 2.01
CA ASP A 111 1.67 10.78 0.73
C ASP A 111 2.75 10.20 -0.20
N ILE A 112 2.66 8.90 -0.43
CA ILE A 112 3.54 8.17 -1.33
C ILE A 112 2.93 7.92 -2.71
N SER A 113 1.81 8.56 -3.05
CA SER A 113 1.14 8.36 -4.35
C SER A 113 2.02 8.77 -5.53
N GLY A 114 2.85 9.80 -5.36
CA GLY A 114 3.82 10.27 -6.33
C GLY A 114 5.09 9.40 -6.47
N LEU A 115 5.31 8.43 -5.60
CA LEU A 115 6.47 7.56 -5.69
C LEU A 115 6.28 6.47 -6.75
N SER A 116 7.29 6.27 -7.60
CA SER A 116 7.34 5.16 -8.54
C SER A 116 7.37 3.80 -7.82
N SER A 117 7.00 2.73 -8.53
CA SER A 117 7.13 1.36 -8.00
C SER A 117 8.57 1.01 -7.62
N GLN A 118 9.54 1.51 -8.38
CA GLN A 118 10.97 1.35 -8.12
C GLN A 118 11.35 2.02 -6.80
N SER A 119 10.94 3.29 -6.59
CA SER A 119 11.23 4.01 -5.35
C SER A 119 10.63 3.32 -4.13
N LYS A 120 9.40 2.81 -4.26
CA LYS A 120 8.74 2.03 -3.21
C LYS A 120 9.45 0.72 -2.91
N GLY A 121 10.00 0.05 -3.94
CA GLY A 121 10.84 -1.14 -3.81
C GLY A 121 12.11 -0.83 -3.01
N ASN A 122 12.85 0.21 -3.42
CA ASN A 122 14.09 0.61 -2.78
C ASN A 122 13.92 0.92 -1.28
N ILE A 123 12.80 1.55 -0.88
CA ILE A 123 12.50 1.79 0.54
C ILE A 123 12.45 0.47 1.33
N GLY A 124 11.83 -0.56 0.77
CA GLY A 124 11.76 -1.87 1.43
C GLY A 124 13.11 -2.56 1.50
N GLU A 125 13.89 -2.53 0.43
CA GLU A 125 15.24 -3.11 0.40
C GLU A 125 16.17 -2.45 1.43
N ASP A 126 16.15 -1.12 1.51
CA ASP A 126 16.93 -0.37 2.48
C ASP A 126 16.49 -0.66 3.91
N ARG A 127 15.19 -0.87 4.15
CA ARG A 127 14.67 -1.28 5.46
C ARG A 127 15.15 -2.69 5.85
N VAL A 128 15.14 -3.66 4.91
CA VAL A 128 15.68 -5.01 5.18
C VAL A 128 17.17 -4.94 5.49
N LYS A 129 17.94 -4.16 4.70
CA LYS A 129 19.37 -3.94 4.94
C LYS A 129 19.62 -3.37 6.33
N GLU A 130 18.89 -2.34 6.72
CA GLU A 130 19.00 -1.71 8.05
C GLU A 130 18.75 -2.74 9.17
N ILE A 131 17.67 -3.53 9.07
CA ILE A 131 17.34 -4.56 10.05
C ILE A 131 18.47 -5.58 10.18
N ILE A 132 18.97 -6.08 9.07
CA ILE A 132 20.05 -7.09 9.08
C ILE A 132 21.30 -6.52 9.76
N LEU A 133 21.71 -5.31 9.42
CA LEU A 133 22.90 -4.68 10.02
C LEU A 133 22.74 -4.43 11.52
N LEU A 134 21.60 -3.88 11.94
CA LEU A 134 21.36 -3.54 13.34
C LEU A 134 21.25 -4.78 14.23
N TYR A 135 20.43 -5.75 13.82
CA TYR A 135 20.16 -6.94 14.67
C TYR A 135 21.26 -8.00 14.61
N SER A 136 22.10 -8.00 13.57
CA SER A 136 23.27 -8.88 13.51
C SER A 136 24.47 -8.34 14.28
N GLN A 137 24.43 -7.08 14.75
CA GLN A 137 25.54 -6.40 15.43
C GLN A 137 26.84 -6.46 14.63
N GLY A 138 26.74 -6.39 13.31
CA GLY A 138 27.88 -6.41 12.39
C GLY A 138 28.40 -7.80 12.00
N LEU A 139 27.76 -8.90 12.47
CA LEU A 139 28.10 -10.26 12.03
C LEU A 139 27.74 -10.54 10.57
N LEU A 140 26.74 -9.83 10.04
CA LEU A 140 26.29 -9.94 8.65
C LEU A 140 26.61 -8.69 7.87
N ASN A 141 27.16 -8.86 6.67
CA ASN A 141 27.38 -7.81 5.68
C ASN A 141 26.31 -7.91 4.59
N VAL A 142 25.76 -6.76 4.17
CA VAL A 142 24.70 -6.70 3.16
C VAL A 142 25.18 -5.87 1.98
N TYR A 143 25.10 -6.45 0.79
CA TYR A 143 25.47 -5.84 -0.48
C TYR A 143 24.24 -5.73 -1.39
N LYS A 144 24.16 -4.67 -2.17
CA LYS A 144 23.18 -4.54 -3.26
C LYS A 144 23.89 -4.85 -4.59
N PRO A 145 23.31 -5.71 -5.45
CA PRO A 145 23.82 -5.88 -6.82
C PRO A 145 23.78 -4.55 -7.59
N VAL A 146 24.76 -4.30 -8.43
CA VAL A 146 24.78 -3.12 -9.30
C VAL A 146 23.74 -3.26 -10.42
N ILE A 147 23.46 -4.50 -10.84
CA ILE A 147 22.50 -4.83 -11.90
C ILE A 147 21.46 -5.78 -11.32
N ASP A 148 20.19 -5.39 -11.39
CA ASP A 148 19.03 -6.20 -10.99
C ASP A 148 18.45 -6.92 -12.23
N ASP A 149 19.15 -7.88 -12.76
CA ASP A 149 18.70 -8.71 -13.89
C ASP A 149 18.18 -10.10 -13.45
N ARG A 150 18.42 -10.49 -12.20
CA ARG A 150 18.15 -11.84 -11.67
C ARG A 150 17.14 -11.88 -10.53
N GLY A 151 16.51 -10.75 -10.21
CA GLY A 151 15.58 -10.64 -9.09
C GLY A 151 16.25 -10.86 -7.74
N ILE A 152 17.54 -10.51 -7.63
CA ILE A 152 18.29 -10.51 -6.38
C ILE A 152 18.47 -9.06 -5.97
N ASP A 153 17.81 -8.68 -4.88
CA ASP A 153 17.85 -7.31 -4.38
C ASP A 153 18.96 -7.11 -3.36
N LEU A 154 19.27 -8.15 -2.56
CA LEU A 154 20.33 -8.10 -1.55
C LEU A 154 21.14 -9.40 -1.56
N ILE A 155 22.44 -9.26 -1.24
CA ILE A 155 23.38 -10.38 -1.01
C ILE A 155 23.88 -10.26 0.42
N VAL A 156 23.70 -11.30 1.23
CA VAL A 156 24.09 -11.33 2.64
C VAL A 156 25.22 -12.33 2.85
N LEU A 157 26.27 -11.87 3.50
CA LEU A 157 27.44 -12.66 3.86
C LEU A 157 27.67 -12.58 5.37
N LYS A 158 28.03 -13.72 5.98
CA LYS A 158 28.55 -13.75 7.34
C LYS A 158 30.07 -13.54 7.33
N GLU A 159 30.59 -12.85 8.33
CA GLU A 159 32.02 -12.62 8.46
C GLU A 159 32.81 -13.95 8.36
N LYS A 160 33.86 -13.97 7.55
CA LYS A 160 34.73 -15.14 7.29
C LYS A 160 34.08 -16.33 6.55
N ILE A 161 32.80 -16.21 6.15
CA ILE A 161 32.08 -17.22 5.35
C ILE A 161 31.77 -16.62 3.97
N TYR A 162 32.22 -17.29 2.90
CA TYR A 162 32.07 -16.80 1.53
C TYR A 162 30.87 -17.37 0.78
N ASN A 163 29.99 -18.14 1.46
CA ASN A 163 28.77 -18.69 0.91
C ASN A 163 27.61 -17.71 1.14
N PRO A 164 27.18 -16.94 0.13
CA PRO A 164 26.16 -15.92 0.31
C PRO A 164 24.75 -16.48 0.37
N ILE A 165 23.87 -15.73 1.07
CA ILE A 165 22.43 -15.81 0.90
C ILE A 165 21.98 -14.69 -0.03
N TYR A 166 21.13 -15.04 -0.99
CA TYR A 166 20.49 -14.13 -1.93
C TYR A 166 19.06 -13.85 -1.50
N ILE A 167 18.67 -12.59 -1.49
CA ILE A 167 17.36 -12.17 -1.03
C ILE A 167 16.66 -11.37 -2.12
N GLN A 168 15.39 -11.72 -2.39
CA GLN A 168 14.46 -10.86 -3.11
C GLN A 168 13.52 -10.21 -2.10
N VAL A 169 13.39 -8.89 -2.16
CA VAL A 169 12.50 -8.12 -1.28
C VAL A 169 11.24 -7.73 -2.05
N LYS A 170 10.09 -7.97 -1.48
CA LYS A 170 8.80 -7.55 -2.00
C LYS A 170 8.08 -6.69 -0.99
N THR A 171 7.82 -5.45 -1.35
CA THR A 171 7.23 -4.45 -0.47
C THR A 171 5.79 -4.17 -0.85
N ARG A 172 4.91 -4.04 0.14
CA ARG A 172 3.53 -3.62 -0.05
C ARG A 172 3.14 -2.54 0.95
N PHE A 173 2.52 -1.51 0.42
CA PHE A 173 1.88 -0.45 1.19
C PHE A 173 0.36 -0.69 1.21
N ASN A 174 -0.34 -0.23 2.24
CA ASN A 174 -1.80 -0.36 2.37
C ASN A 174 -2.34 -1.80 2.52
N VAL A 175 -1.57 -2.72 3.07
CA VAL A 175 -2.01 -4.10 3.32
C VAL A 175 -3.20 -4.13 4.28
N HIS A 176 -3.22 -3.26 5.28
CA HIS A 176 -4.29 -3.16 6.29
C HIS A 176 -5.67 -2.85 5.68
N LYS A 177 -5.73 -2.12 4.56
CA LYS A 177 -7.02 -1.82 3.88
C LYS A 177 -7.64 -3.06 3.22
N ARG A 178 -6.84 -4.08 2.91
CA ARG A 178 -7.29 -5.28 2.19
C ARG A 178 -7.23 -6.55 3.03
N ASN A 179 -6.65 -6.51 4.22
CA ASN A 179 -6.37 -7.69 5.06
C ASN A 179 -5.67 -8.82 4.29
N ARG A 180 -4.85 -8.47 3.30
CA ARG A 180 -4.12 -9.42 2.46
C ARG A 180 -2.77 -8.87 2.05
N LEU A 181 -1.73 -9.65 2.28
CA LEU A 181 -0.40 -9.43 1.70
C LEU A 181 -0.30 -10.24 0.41
N ILE A 182 -0.17 -9.56 -0.73
CA ILE A 182 -0.04 -10.20 -2.05
C ILE A 182 1.33 -9.85 -2.60
N LEU A 183 2.18 -10.84 -2.81
CA LEU A 183 3.50 -10.70 -3.42
C LEU A 183 3.50 -11.38 -4.78
N THR A 184 4.08 -10.73 -5.78
CA THR A 184 4.29 -11.32 -7.11
C THR A 184 5.79 -11.43 -7.37
N ILE A 185 6.23 -12.65 -7.68
CA ILE A 185 7.61 -12.98 -7.97
C ILE A 185 7.69 -13.29 -9.46
N ASN A 186 8.56 -12.60 -10.18
CA ASN A 186 8.69 -12.77 -11.63
C ASN A 186 9.25 -14.17 -11.94
N GLY A 187 8.52 -14.95 -12.73
CA GLY A 187 8.90 -16.33 -13.08
C GLY A 187 10.19 -16.42 -13.91
N ASN A 188 10.49 -15.38 -14.71
CA ASN A 188 11.70 -15.37 -15.55
C ASN A 188 12.98 -15.21 -14.74
N THR A 189 12.92 -14.50 -13.61
CA THR A 189 14.08 -14.27 -12.74
C THR A 189 14.09 -15.19 -11.52
N PHE A 190 12.97 -15.82 -11.20
CA PHE A 190 12.86 -16.72 -10.05
C PHE A 190 13.70 -17.98 -10.23
N LYS A 191 14.46 -18.32 -9.20
CA LYS A 191 15.22 -19.58 -9.09
C LYS A 191 14.91 -20.24 -7.76
N SER A 192 14.52 -21.52 -7.80
CA SER A 192 14.38 -22.33 -6.59
C SER A 192 15.77 -22.83 -6.17
N HIS A 193 16.33 -22.25 -5.11
CA HIS A 193 17.68 -22.55 -4.64
C HIS A 193 17.80 -22.50 -3.12
N HIS A 194 18.64 -23.32 -2.51
CA HIS A 194 18.81 -23.39 -1.05
C HIS A 194 19.34 -22.10 -0.42
N SER A 195 20.09 -21.28 -1.17
CA SER A 195 20.61 -19.99 -0.71
C SER A 195 19.74 -18.81 -1.13
N TYR A 196 18.55 -19.01 -1.69
CA TYR A 196 17.69 -17.93 -2.19
C TYR A 196 16.40 -17.83 -1.40
N TYR A 197 16.07 -16.62 -0.92
CA TYR A 197 14.93 -16.34 -0.05
C TYR A 197 14.13 -15.15 -0.56
N VAL A 198 12.84 -15.19 -0.28
CA VAL A 198 11.93 -14.06 -0.55
C VAL A 198 11.51 -13.44 0.77
N ILE A 199 11.72 -12.14 0.90
CA ILE A 199 11.26 -11.35 2.04
C ILE A 199 10.07 -10.50 1.59
N GLY A 200 8.95 -10.61 2.31
CA GLY A 200 7.77 -9.79 2.12
C GLY A 200 7.61 -8.80 3.25
N LEU A 201 7.56 -7.52 2.92
CA LEU A 201 7.32 -6.43 3.86
C LEU A 201 5.96 -5.81 3.63
N SER A 202 5.29 -5.45 4.71
CA SER A 202 4.13 -4.57 4.67
C SER A 202 4.38 -3.29 5.47
N PHE A 203 3.85 -2.18 4.95
CA PHE A 203 3.93 -0.88 5.58
C PHE A 203 2.54 -0.34 5.86
N ASN A 204 2.38 0.25 7.03
CA ASN A 204 1.28 1.16 7.31
C ASN A 204 1.58 2.48 6.59
N GLN A 205 0.81 2.81 5.56
CA GLN A 205 1.03 4.01 4.76
C GLN A 205 0.80 5.30 5.56
N GLU A 206 -0.08 5.28 6.55
CA GLU A 206 -0.41 6.47 7.32
C GLU A 206 0.75 6.90 8.23
N LYS A 207 1.47 5.92 8.77
CA LYS A 207 2.59 6.15 9.68
C LYS A 207 3.96 5.93 9.04
N MET A 208 3.99 5.39 7.81
CA MET A 208 5.20 4.87 7.15
C MET A 208 6.01 3.92 8.02
N GLU A 209 5.33 3.26 8.95
CA GLU A 209 5.91 2.22 9.78
C GLU A 209 5.80 0.87 9.09
N MET A 210 6.88 0.11 9.13
CA MET A 210 6.88 -1.27 8.70
C MET A 210 6.18 -2.13 9.77
N ASP A 211 5.37 -3.08 9.34
CA ASP A 211 4.77 -4.06 10.24
C ASP A 211 5.87 -4.85 10.97
N GLU A 212 5.59 -5.22 12.21
CA GLU A 212 6.53 -5.98 13.05
C GLU A 212 6.85 -7.36 12.46
N ASN A 213 5.88 -7.96 11.79
CA ASN A 213 6.02 -9.30 11.23
C ASN A 213 6.46 -9.25 9.77
N ILE A 214 7.58 -9.89 9.50
CA ILE A 214 8.22 -10.00 8.19
C ILE A 214 7.95 -11.40 7.64
N LEU A 215 7.51 -11.48 6.39
CA LEU A 215 7.37 -12.78 5.72
C LEU A 215 8.73 -13.19 5.15
N PHE A 216 9.28 -14.33 5.62
CA PHE A 216 10.57 -14.88 5.20
C PHE A 216 10.39 -16.28 4.67
N ILE A 217 10.45 -16.46 3.34
CA ILE A 217 10.17 -17.72 2.66
C ILE A 217 11.41 -18.23 1.92
N PRO A 218 11.87 -19.48 2.18
CA PRO A 218 12.85 -20.13 1.32
C PRO A 218 12.30 -20.28 -0.12
N SER A 219 13.09 -19.98 -1.13
CA SER A 219 12.63 -20.07 -2.52
C SER A 219 12.19 -21.48 -2.92
N LYS A 220 12.78 -22.50 -2.33
CA LYS A 220 12.39 -23.92 -2.55
C LYS A 220 10.93 -24.20 -2.17
N GLU A 221 10.37 -23.45 -1.22
CA GLU A 221 8.99 -23.65 -0.76
C GLU A 221 7.96 -22.82 -1.54
N ILE A 222 8.40 -21.88 -2.37
CA ILE A 222 7.51 -21.03 -3.18
C ILE A 222 6.58 -21.84 -4.09
N PRO A 223 7.02 -22.88 -4.83
CA PRO A 223 6.13 -23.66 -5.69
C PRO A 223 4.97 -24.36 -4.96
N GLU A 224 5.15 -24.71 -3.69
CA GLU A 224 4.12 -25.35 -2.87
C GLU A 224 3.19 -24.32 -2.21
N LEU A 225 3.70 -23.11 -1.94
CA LEU A 225 2.99 -22.08 -1.19
C LEU A 225 2.22 -21.11 -2.11
N ALA A 226 2.76 -20.83 -3.28
CA ALA A 226 2.25 -19.81 -4.20
C ALA A 226 1.41 -20.44 -5.31
N SER A 227 0.61 -19.60 -5.97
CA SER A 227 -0.09 -19.97 -7.21
C SER A 227 0.72 -19.45 -8.39
N GLN A 228 0.97 -20.31 -9.38
CA GLN A 228 1.58 -19.88 -10.63
C GLN A 228 0.55 -19.17 -11.52
N LEU A 229 0.95 -18.05 -12.10
CA LEU A 229 0.12 -17.27 -13.02
C LEU A 229 0.40 -17.70 -14.47
N SER A 230 -0.47 -17.27 -15.39
CA SER A 230 -0.36 -17.59 -16.83
C SER A 230 0.92 -17.03 -17.48
N ASP A 231 1.51 -15.98 -16.94
CA ASP A 231 2.78 -15.39 -17.35
C ASP A 231 4.02 -16.07 -16.74
N GLY A 232 3.83 -17.18 -16.01
CA GLY A 232 4.88 -17.90 -15.31
C GLY A 232 5.28 -17.31 -13.96
N SER A 233 4.76 -16.14 -13.58
CA SER A 233 5.03 -15.52 -12.27
C SER A 233 4.38 -16.31 -11.12
N TRP A 234 4.95 -16.19 -9.91
CA TRP A 234 4.42 -16.79 -8.70
C TRP A 234 3.70 -15.76 -7.85
N ARG A 235 2.49 -16.07 -7.39
CA ARG A 235 1.70 -15.21 -6.51
C ARG A 235 1.54 -15.83 -5.14
N VAL A 236 2.18 -15.22 -4.15
CA VAL A 236 1.98 -15.52 -2.73
C VAL A 236 0.82 -14.65 -2.22
N THR A 237 -0.22 -15.27 -1.68
CA THR A 237 -1.38 -14.55 -1.12
C THR A 237 -1.59 -14.97 0.33
N VAL A 238 -1.34 -14.05 1.24
CA VAL A 238 -1.50 -14.26 2.67
C VAL A 238 -2.70 -13.47 3.19
N SER A 239 -3.67 -14.15 3.77
CA SER A 239 -4.77 -13.48 4.49
C SER A 239 -4.30 -13.10 5.90
N LEU A 240 -4.58 -11.87 6.29
CA LEU A 240 -4.21 -11.31 7.58
C LEU A 240 -5.48 -10.97 8.36
N THR A 241 -5.50 -11.31 9.64
CA THR A 241 -6.54 -10.87 10.59
C THR A 241 -5.83 -10.09 11.68
N ASN A 242 -6.12 -8.78 11.79
CA ASN A 242 -5.43 -7.88 12.71
C ASN A 242 -3.89 -7.96 12.57
N GLY A 243 -3.38 -7.96 11.32
CA GLY A 243 -1.95 -8.05 11.02
C GLY A 243 -1.32 -9.43 11.24
N LYS A 244 -2.09 -10.44 11.63
CA LYS A 244 -1.60 -11.81 11.89
C LYS A 244 -2.19 -12.79 10.89
N THR A 245 -1.44 -13.86 10.59
CA THR A 245 -1.92 -14.99 9.77
C THR A 245 -2.02 -16.25 10.62
N THR A 246 -3.04 -17.07 10.33
CA THR A 246 -3.25 -18.38 11.01
C THR A 246 -3.01 -19.57 10.08
N GLY A 247 -2.87 -19.34 8.79
CA GLY A 247 -2.77 -20.37 7.76
C GLY A 247 -1.34 -20.92 7.58
N LYS A 248 -1.15 -21.60 6.43
CA LYS A 248 0.12 -22.23 6.02
C LYS A 248 1.33 -21.31 6.05
N TYR A 249 1.13 -20.00 6.01
CA TYR A 249 2.19 -18.99 6.05
C TYR A 249 2.64 -18.61 7.46
N LYS A 250 1.96 -19.07 8.53
CA LYS A 250 2.26 -18.66 9.91
C LYS A 250 3.72 -18.91 10.28
N LYS A 251 4.29 -20.04 9.91
CA LYS A 251 5.68 -20.43 10.21
C LYS A 251 6.74 -19.57 9.51
N TYR A 252 6.34 -18.78 8.51
CA TYR A 252 7.25 -17.91 7.74
C TYR A 252 7.18 -16.45 8.18
N PHE A 253 6.26 -16.12 9.09
CA PHE A 253 6.25 -14.78 9.69
C PHE A 253 7.20 -14.76 10.87
N VAL A 254 8.12 -13.81 10.82
CA VAL A 254 9.21 -13.65 11.80
C VAL A 254 9.27 -12.21 12.29
N SER A 255 9.74 -11.98 13.50
CA SER A 255 10.14 -10.68 13.99
C SER A 255 11.45 -10.22 13.31
N LYS A 256 11.85 -8.97 13.53
CA LYS A 256 13.12 -8.43 13.03
C LYS A 256 14.32 -9.21 13.56
N GLU A 257 14.31 -9.53 14.85
CA GLU A 257 15.35 -10.31 15.51
C GLU A 257 15.38 -11.75 14.99
N GLU A 258 14.22 -12.40 14.89
CA GLU A 258 14.10 -13.76 14.39
C GLU A 258 14.53 -13.88 12.92
N LEU A 259 14.27 -12.85 12.08
CA LEU A 259 14.78 -12.80 10.71
C LEU A 259 16.31 -12.96 10.67
N VAL A 260 16.99 -12.18 11.49
CA VAL A 260 18.46 -12.18 11.52
C VAL A 260 19.00 -13.49 12.07
N ASN A 261 18.40 -14.04 13.14
CA ASN A 261 18.78 -15.34 13.68
C ASN A 261 18.62 -16.46 12.62
N ARG A 262 17.52 -16.47 11.88
CA ARG A 262 17.31 -17.42 10.79
C ARG A 262 18.30 -17.23 9.64
N LEU A 263 18.68 -15.99 9.31
CA LEU A 263 19.72 -15.75 8.30
C LEU A 263 21.07 -16.32 8.74
N LEU A 264 21.47 -16.13 10.00
CA LEU A 264 22.70 -16.69 10.53
C LEU A 264 22.69 -18.22 10.47
N GLU A 265 21.61 -18.87 10.96
CA GLU A 265 21.44 -20.34 10.88
C GLU A 265 21.50 -20.85 9.43
N ARG A 266 20.88 -20.14 8.50
CA ARG A 266 20.85 -20.55 7.09
C ARG A 266 22.20 -20.40 6.39
N ILE A 267 22.99 -19.38 6.72
CA ILE A 267 24.35 -19.23 6.19
C ILE A 267 25.23 -20.37 6.71
N ASP A 268 25.13 -20.72 8.00
CA ASP A 268 25.91 -21.83 8.57
C ASP A 268 25.52 -23.17 7.92
N LEU A 269 24.22 -23.43 7.73
CA LEU A 269 23.73 -24.62 7.04
C LEU A 269 24.20 -24.71 5.58
N VAL A 270 24.15 -23.59 4.85
CA VAL A 270 24.65 -23.53 3.46
C VAL A 270 26.15 -23.82 3.42
N ASN A 271 26.91 -23.29 4.38
CA ASN A 271 28.34 -23.54 4.48
C ASN A 271 28.66 -25.02 4.75
N GLU A 272 27.86 -25.71 5.57
CA GLU A 272 28.01 -27.15 5.81
C GLU A 272 27.68 -28.01 4.58
N ILE A 273 26.75 -27.58 3.73
CA ILE A 273 26.38 -28.31 2.51
C ILE A 273 27.42 -28.18 1.42
N VAL A 274 28.13 -27.05 1.38
CA VAL A 274 29.09 -26.72 0.29
C VAL A 274 30.50 -27.21 0.61
N ASN A 275 30.86 -27.36 1.88
CA ASN A 275 32.15 -27.91 2.33
C ASN A 275 32.07 -29.43 2.57
#